data_105d7756981139d23acd68dacf40656d
#
_entry.id   105d7756981139d23acd68dacf40656d
#
_cell.length_a   1.000
_cell.length_b   1.000
_cell.length_c   1.000
_cell.angle_alpha   90.00
_cell.angle_beta   90.00
_cell.angle_gamma   90.00
#
_symmetry.space_group_name_H-M   'P 1'
#
loop_
_entity.id
_entity.type
_entity.pdbx_description
1 polymer ?
#
loop_
_entity_poly.entity_id
_entity_poly.type
_entity_poly.pdbx_seq_one_letter_code
_entity_poly.pdbx_strand_id
1 'polypeptide(L)'
;NIIPPADVDVILVAPKGSGTSLRRMFLQGCGLNSSYAIFQDATGRAWDRVIALGIGVGSGYLFETTFKKEVYYDLTGERGTLMGAIQGLLLAQYETLRENGHEPSEAFNETVEELSQSLMPLFAENGMDWMYANCSTTAQRGALDWMGPFHDAVKPVFEKLYREVACGNEAQRSIDTNSKPDYREGLEKELAALRESEMWRAGAVVRKLRPENN
;
A
#
# COMPACT_ATOMS: atom_id res chain seq x y z
N ASN A 1 13.82 -11.09 -20.52
CA ASN A 1 13.46 -9.74 -20.96
C ASN A 1 12.43 -9.83 -22.08
N ILE A 2 11.33 -9.10 -21.96
CA ILE A 2 10.36 -8.96 -23.06
C ILE A 2 10.83 -7.78 -23.93
N ILE A 3 11.05 -8.06 -25.22
CA ILE A 3 11.40 -7.04 -26.21
C ILE A 3 10.17 -6.85 -27.08
N PRO A 4 9.52 -5.68 -27.07
CA PRO A 4 8.36 -5.43 -27.91
C PRO A 4 8.78 -5.34 -29.40
N PRO A 5 7.87 -5.69 -30.33
CA PRO A 5 8.08 -5.43 -31.75
C PRO A 5 8.31 -3.92 -31.99
N ALA A 6 9.14 -3.60 -33.00
CA ALA A 6 9.54 -2.22 -33.27
C ALA A 6 8.40 -1.33 -33.82
N ASP A 7 7.33 -1.94 -34.31
CA ASP A 7 6.18 -1.31 -34.96
C ASP A 7 4.98 -1.07 -34.04
N VAL A 8 5.13 -1.29 -32.72
CA VAL A 8 4.05 -1.10 -31.74
C VAL A 8 4.40 0.00 -30.74
N ASP A 9 3.37 0.74 -30.27
CA ASP A 9 3.52 1.63 -29.13
C ASP A 9 3.49 0.82 -27.83
N VAL A 10 4.36 1.17 -26.88
CA VAL A 10 4.38 0.59 -25.55
C VAL A 10 4.18 1.68 -24.52
N ILE A 11 3.04 1.64 -23.88
CA ILE A 11 2.58 2.65 -22.93
C ILE A 11 2.18 2.00 -21.60
N LEU A 12 2.15 2.81 -20.54
CA LEU A 12 1.76 2.39 -19.20
C LEU A 12 0.87 3.45 -18.57
N VAL A 13 -0.21 3.01 -17.91
CA VAL A 13 -0.98 3.79 -16.95
C VAL A 13 -1.10 2.98 -15.68
N ALA A 14 -0.66 3.54 -14.55
CA ALA A 14 -0.65 2.87 -13.26
C ALA A 14 -1.37 3.71 -12.20
N PRO A 15 -2.67 3.42 -11.92
CA PRO A 15 -3.40 4.06 -10.84
C PRO A 15 -2.77 3.76 -9.47
N LYS A 16 -2.67 4.79 -8.62
CA LYS A 16 -2.08 4.69 -7.27
C LYS A 16 -3.13 4.23 -6.25
N GLY A 17 -3.43 2.94 -6.28
CA GLY A 17 -4.37 2.29 -5.38
C GLY A 17 -4.94 0.99 -5.95
N SER A 18 -5.74 0.29 -5.14
CA SER A 18 -6.35 -0.97 -5.57
C SER A 18 -7.38 -0.75 -6.70
N GLY A 19 -7.54 -1.74 -7.57
CA GLY A 19 -8.56 -1.74 -8.63
C GLY A 19 -9.98 -1.57 -8.08
N THR A 20 -10.25 -2.13 -6.90
CA THR A 20 -11.52 -1.96 -6.18
C THR A 20 -11.76 -0.49 -5.81
N SER A 21 -10.75 0.19 -5.29
CA SER A 21 -10.85 1.62 -4.96
C SER A 21 -10.97 2.49 -6.20
N LEU A 22 -10.21 2.19 -7.25
CA LEU A 22 -10.32 2.89 -8.54
C LEU A 22 -11.76 2.80 -9.09
N ARG A 23 -12.34 1.59 -9.12
CA ARG A 23 -13.72 1.39 -9.60
C ARG A 23 -14.74 2.12 -8.74
N ARG A 24 -14.63 2.07 -7.42
CA ARG A 24 -15.52 2.77 -6.49
C ARG A 24 -15.48 4.28 -6.73
N MET A 25 -14.28 4.87 -6.81
CA MET A 25 -14.13 6.31 -7.03
C MET A 25 -14.64 6.73 -8.42
N PHE A 26 -14.38 5.93 -9.45
CA PHE A 26 -14.94 6.17 -10.78
C PHE A 26 -16.48 6.27 -10.77
N LEU A 27 -17.16 5.35 -10.07
CA LEU A 27 -18.63 5.38 -9.93
C LEU A 27 -19.14 6.59 -9.14
N GLN A 28 -18.29 7.19 -8.31
CA GLN A 28 -18.59 8.41 -7.54
C GLN A 28 -18.26 9.71 -8.29
N GLY A 29 -17.77 9.62 -9.53
CA GLY A 29 -17.32 10.78 -10.29
C GLY A 29 -15.97 11.36 -9.81
N CYS A 30 -15.22 10.56 -9.04
CA CYS A 30 -13.87 10.86 -8.55
C CYS A 30 -12.83 9.98 -9.23
N GLY A 31 -11.54 10.15 -8.91
CA GLY A 31 -10.49 9.32 -9.48
C GLY A 31 -9.25 9.25 -8.59
N LEU A 32 -8.49 8.16 -8.74
CA LEU A 32 -7.16 8.04 -8.15
C LEU A 32 -6.13 8.73 -9.04
N ASN A 33 -5.07 9.26 -8.43
CA ASN A 33 -3.90 9.69 -9.19
C ASN A 33 -3.28 8.49 -9.90
N SER A 34 -2.80 8.70 -11.13
CA SER A 34 -2.15 7.66 -11.91
C SER A 34 -0.86 8.19 -12.52
N SER A 35 0.17 7.37 -12.51
CA SER A 35 1.35 7.63 -13.34
C SER A 35 1.10 7.15 -14.76
N TYR A 36 1.76 7.79 -15.74
CA TYR A 36 1.83 7.30 -17.11
C TYR A 36 3.27 7.29 -17.59
N ALA A 37 3.57 6.38 -18.51
CA ALA A 37 4.87 6.31 -19.16
C ALA A 37 4.75 5.82 -20.60
N ILE A 38 5.66 6.29 -21.45
CA ILE A 38 5.84 5.84 -22.82
C ILE A 38 7.22 5.18 -22.89
N PHE A 39 7.25 3.89 -23.21
CA PHE A 39 8.50 3.17 -23.45
C PHE A 39 8.89 3.24 -24.92
N GLN A 40 7.92 3.11 -25.83
CA GLN A 40 8.11 3.12 -27.27
C GLN A 40 6.94 3.83 -27.96
N ASP A 41 7.27 4.75 -28.87
CA ASP A 41 6.32 5.45 -29.72
C ASP A 41 6.64 5.18 -31.17
N ALA A 42 6.14 4.07 -31.69
CA ALA A 42 6.35 3.64 -33.07
C ALA A 42 5.44 4.40 -34.07
N THR A 43 4.29 4.86 -33.58
CA THR A 43 3.27 5.49 -34.46
C THR A 43 3.27 7.01 -34.41
N GLY A 44 4.04 7.65 -33.51
CA GLY A 44 3.98 9.08 -33.21
C GLY A 44 2.71 9.50 -32.44
N ARG A 45 1.95 8.54 -31.90
CA ARG A 45 0.67 8.77 -31.20
C ARG A 45 0.59 8.13 -29.83
N ALA A 46 1.71 7.66 -29.28
CA ALA A 46 1.73 7.01 -27.99
C ALA A 46 1.26 7.94 -26.87
N TRP A 47 1.56 9.24 -26.96
CA TRP A 47 1.11 10.23 -25.99
C TRP A 47 -0.42 10.38 -25.98
N ASP A 48 -1.05 10.52 -27.14
CA ASP A 48 -2.51 10.62 -27.24
C ASP A 48 -3.19 9.38 -26.64
N ARG A 49 -2.63 8.20 -26.93
CA ARG A 49 -3.16 6.92 -26.47
C ARG A 49 -3.04 6.75 -24.96
N VAL A 50 -1.89 7.10 -24.39
CA VAL A 50 -1.68 6.95 -22.94
C VAL A 50 -2.55 7.90 -22.14
N ILE A 51 -2.73 9.12 -22.59
CA ILE A 51 -3.63 10.09 -21.96
C ILE A 51 -5.09 9.65 -22.08
N ALA A 52 -5.51 9.23 -23.29
CA ALA A 52 -6.87 8.72 -23.50
C ALA A 52 -7.16 7.50 -22.61
N LEU A 53 -6.19 6.58 -22.45
CA LEU A 53 -6.31 5.43 -21.56
C LEU A 53 -6.42 5.88 -20.10
N GLY A 54 -5.58 6.81 -19.65
CA GLY A 54 -5.61 7.37 -18.29
C GLY A 54 -6.96 8.01 -17.96
N ILE A 55 -7.54 8.79 -18.88
CA ILE A 55 -8.87 9.36 -18.74
C ILE A 55 -9.94 8.24 -18.72
N GLY A 56 -9.83 7.27 -19.62
CA GLY A 56 -10.79 6.16 -19.75
C GLY A 56 -10.89 5.26 -18.51
N VAL A 57 -9.78 5.05 -17.78
CA VAL A 57 -9.80 4.30 -16.53
C VAL A 57 -10.25 5.13 -15.32
N GLY A 58 -10.48 6.43 -15.50
CA GLY A 58 -10.99 7.32 -14.46
C GLY A 58 -9.91 7.86 -13.54
N SER A 59 -8.72 8.18 -14.08
CA SER A 59 -7.67 8.83 -13.28
C SER A 59 -8.09 10.23 -12.86
N GLY A 60 -7.89 10.58 -11.59
CA GLY A 60 -8.15 11.91 -11.07
C GLY A 60 -7.08 12.92 -11.47
N TYR A 61 -5.83 12.47 -11.54
CA TYR A 61 -4.67 13.23 -11.99
C TYR A 61 -3.67 12.31 -12.67
N LEU A 62 -3.06 12.75 -13.75
CA LEU A 62 -2.03 12.02 -14.51
C LEU A 62 -0.68 12.71 -14.34
N PHE A 63 0.35 11.94 -13.99
CA PHE A 63 1.72 12.44 -13.90
C PHE A 63 2.69 11.53 -14.65
N GLU A 64 3.69 12.12 -15.27
CA GLU A 64 4.66 11.42 -16.10
C GLU A 64 5.70 10.67 -15.23
N THR A 65 6.06 9.49 -15.68
CA THR A 65 7.16 8.68 -15.12
C THR A 65 7.88 7.91 -16.24
N THR A 66 8.72 6.95 -15.87
CA THR A 66 9.30 5.98 -16.78
C THR A 66 8.99 4.56 -16.31
N PHE A 67 8.98 3.58 -17.21
CA PHE A 67 8.79 2.17 -16.85
C PHE A 67 9.73 1.73 -15.72
N LYS A 68 11.00 2.13 -15.78
CA LYS A 68 11.98 1.81 -14.74
C LYS A 68 11.62 2.40 -13.38
N LYS A 69 11.28 3.70 -13.35
CA LYS A 69 10.91 4.36 -12.10
C LYS A 69 9.62 3.78 -11.53
N GLU A 70 8.63 3.54 -12.39
CA GLU A 70 7.36 2.93 -11.97
C GLU A 70 7.59 1.60 -11.28
N VAL A 71 8.31 0.67 -11.91
CA VAL A 71 8.62 -0.64 -11.31
C VAL A 71 9.33 -0.49 -9.96
N TYR A 72 10.28 0.45 -9.85
CA TYR A 72 11.07 0.59 -8.63
C TYR A 72 10.26 1.11 -7.45
N TYR A 73 9.51 2.20 -7.66
CA TYR A 73 8.76 2.77 -6.54
C TYR A 73 7.47 1.98 -6.23
N ASP A 74 6.85 1.36 -7.24
CA ASP A 74 5.65 0.54 -7.04
C ASP A 74 5.97 -0.71 -6.21
N LEU A 75 6.95 -1.51 -6.66
CA LEU A 75 7.39 -2.70 -5.90
C LEU A 75 7.91 -2.34 -4.50
N THR A 76 8.60 -1.21 -4.35
CA THR A 76 9.06 -0.74 -3.04
C THR A 76 7.88 -0.30 -2.17
N GLY A 77 6.91 0.41 -2.74
CA GLY A 77 5.72 0.90 -2.05
C GLY A 77 4.84 -0.23 -1.51
N GLU A 78 4.53 -1.22 -2.35
CA GLU A 78 3.70 -2.37 -1.98
C GLU A 78 4.31 -3.19 -0.83
N ARG A 79 5.61 -3.48 -0.92
CA ARG A 79 6.34 -4.24 0.10
C ARG A 79 6.65 -3.41 1.33
N GLY A 80 6.77 -2.11 1.13
CA GLY A 80 6.99 -1.12 2.17
C GLY A 80 5.69 -0.64 2.83
N THR A 81 5.55 0.67 2.95
CA THR A 81 4.52 1.33 3.77
C THR A 81 3.08 0.96 3.37
N LEU A 82 2.82 0.69 2.07
CA LEU A 82 1.44 0.48 1.61
C LEU A 82 0.82 -0.84 2.11
N MET A 83 1.61 -1.92 2.24
CA MET A 83 1.10 -3.22 2.67
C MET A 83 2.06 -3.97 3.60
N GLY A 84 3.29 -4.29 3.16
CA GLY A 84 4.17 -5.16 3.92
C GLY A 84 4.64 -4.57 5.24
N ALA A 85 5.19 -3.36 5.21
CA ALA A 85 5.72 -2.71 6.41
C ALA A 85 4.60 -2.31 7.38
N ILE A 86 3.45 -1.81 6.89
CA ILE A 86 2.35 -1.45 7.79
C ILE A 86 1.79 -2.68 8.52
N GLN A 87 1.62 -3.81 7.84
CA GLN A 87 1.20 -5.04 8.48
C GLN A 87 2.21 -5.51 9.53
N GLY A 88 3.51 -5.46 9.23
CA GLY A 88 4.56 -5.82 10.16
C GLY A 88 4.62 -4.90 11.39
N LEU A 89 4.43 -3.59 11.20
CA LEU A 89 4.40 -2.60 12.28
C LEU A 89 3.20 -2.83 13.22
N LEU A 90 2.01 -3.00 12.65
CA LEU A 90 0.80 -3.27 13.42
C LEU A 90 0.93 -4.57 14.23
N LEU A 91 1.46 -5.62 13.61
CA LEU A 91 1.67 -6.89 14.29
C LEU A 91 2.67 -6.77 15.45
N ALA A 92 3.80 -6.11 15.24
CA ALA A 92 4.82 -5.93 16.27
C ALA A 92 4.28 -5.16 17.49
N GLN A 93 3.51 -4.09 17.26
CA GLN A 93 2.88 -3.36 18.36
C GLN A 93 1.80 -4.19 19.05
N TYR A 94 0.96 -4.89 18.29
CA TYR A 94 -0.07 -5.77 18.83
C TYR A 94 0.53 -6.84 19.74
N GLU A 95 1.54 -7.57 19.27
CA GLU A 95 2.24 -8.61 20.04
C GLU A 95 2.86 -8.02 21.30
N THR A 96 3.52 -6.86 21.22
CA THR A 96 4.09 -6.19 22.39
C THR A 96 3.01 -5.88 23.44
N LEU A 97 1.85 -5.39 23.06
CA LEU A 97 0.75 -5.16 23.99
C LEU A 97 0.22 -6.47 24.61
N ARG A 98 0.07 -7.51 23.78
CA ARG A 98 -0.35 -8.85 24.26
C ARG A 98 0.63 -9.44 25.27
N GLU A 99 1.92 -9.34 25.01
CA GLU A 99 2.99 -9.81 25.91
C GLU A 99 3.01 -9.05 27.24
N ASN A 100 2.50 -7.81 27.25
CA ASN A 100 2.37 -6.98 28.46
C ASN A 100 0.98 -7.07 29.12
N GLY A 101 0.15 -8.06 28.74
CA GLY A 101 -1.08 -8.41 29.43
C GLY A 101 -2.35 -7.69 28.97
N HIS A 102 -2.31 -6.93 27.87
CA HIS A 102 -3.50 -6.34 27.30
C HIS A 102 -4.37 -7.38 26.61
N GLU A 103 -5.69 -7.25 26.70
CA GLU A 103 -6.63 -8.16 26.04
C GLU A 103 -6.59 -8.02 24.49
N PRO A 104 -6.92 -9.06 23.72
CA PRO A 104 -6.85 -9.00 22.25
C PRO A 104 -7.62 -7.84 21.63
N SER A 105 -8.79 -7.50 22.15
CA SER A 105 -9.61 -6.39 21.68
C SER A 105 -8.99 -5.03 22.02
N GLU A 106 -8.39 -4.88 23.21
CA GLU A 106 -7.68 -3.68 23.60
C GLU A 106 -6.47 -3.44 22.68
N ALA A 107 -5.60 -4.45 22.54
CA ALA A 107 -4.44 -4.37 21.65
C ALA A 107 -4.83 -4.07 20.21
N PHE A 108 -5.93 -4.63 19.69
CA PHE A 108 -6.41 -4.33 18.34
C PHE A 108 -6.91 -2.89 18.20
N ASN A 109 -7.67 -2.37 19.17
CA ASN A 109 -8.14 -1.00 19.15
C ASN A 109 -6.98 0.00 19.10
N GLU A 110 -5.97 -0.17 19.97
CA GLU A 110 -4.81 0.72 20.07
C GLU A 110 -3.81 0.60 18.91
N THR A 111 -3.91 -0.43 18.08
CA THR A 111 -2.99 -0.60 16.94
C THR A 111 -3.65 -0.36 15.59
N VAL A 112 -4.81 -0.96 15.37
CA VAL A 112 -5.43 -1.01 14.03
C VAL A 112 -6.66 -0.14 13.93
N GLU A 113 -7.58 -0.27 14.90
CA GLU A 113 -8.90 0.34 14.81
C GLU A 113 -8.82 1.86 14.85
N GLU A 114 -8.19 2.42 15.87
CA GLU A 114 -8.04 3.86 16.03
C GLU A 114 -7.25 4.48 14.87
N LEU A 115 -6.16 3.82 14.46
CA LEU A 115 -5.38 4.28 13.31
C LEU A 115 -6.24 4.35 12.05
N SER A 116 -6.92 3.26 11.69
CA SER A 116 -7.59 3.13 10.39
C SER A 116 -8.93 3.86 10.33
N GLN A 117 -9.68 3.90 11.42
CA GLN A 117 -11.00 4.52 11.47
C GLN A 117 -10.94 6.02 11.73
N SER A 118 -9.98 6.47 12.54
CA SER A 118 -9.89 7.86 13.01
C SER A 118 -8.71 8.63 12.44
N LEU A 119 -7.49 8.16 12.67
CA LEU A 119 -6.30 8.97 12.42
C LEU A 119 -5.88 9.03 10.95
N MET A 120 -5.99 7.92 10.21
CA MET A 120 -5.62 7.90 8.78
C MET A 120 -6.43 8.88 7.93
N PRO A 121 -7.76 8.99 8.07
CA PRO A 121 -8.53 10.02 7.36
C PRO A 121 -8.05 11.43 7.67
N LEU A 122 -7.74 11.74 8.92
CA LEU A 122 -7.33 13.08 9.34
C LEU A 122 -6.00 13.50 8.70
N PHE A 123 -4.97 12.66 8.76
CA PHE A 123 -3.71 13.01 8.13
C PHE A 123 -3.74 12.92 6.61
N ALA A 124 -4.60 12.09 6.03
CA ALA A 124 -4.79 12.04 4.58
C ALA A 124 -5.40 13.32 4.02
N GLU A 125 -6.30 13.94 4.78
CA GLU A 125 -6.96 15.18 4.37
C GLU A 125 -6.13 16.43 4.68
N ASN A 126 -5.46 16.47 5.84
CA ASN A 126 -4.92 17.71 6.39
C ASN A 126 -3.40 17.69 6.62
N GLY A 127 -2.76 16.52 6.57
CA GLY A 127 -1.34 16.34 6.89
C GLY A 127 -1.08 15.88 8.32
N MET A 128 0.11 15.36 8.55
CA MET A 128 0.50 14.74 9.82
C MET A 128 0.66 15.78 10.95
N ASP A 129 1.17 16.95 10.62
CA ASP A 129 1.32 18.08 11.56
C ASP A 129 -0.03 18.58 12.07
N TRP A 130 -1.01 18.69 11.18
CA TRP A 130 -2.38 19.04 11.54
C TRP A 130 -3.01 17.99 12.45
N MET A 131 -2.87 16.72 12.11
CA MET A 131 -3.38 15.64 12.95
C MET A 131 -2.76 15.69 14.34
N TYR A 132 -1.44 15.85 14.45
CA TYR A 132 -0.77 15.99 15.76
C TYR A 132 -1.30 17.20 16.55
N ALA A 133 -1.45 18.36 15.90
CA ALA A 133 -1.94 19.58 16.55
C ALA A 133 -3.36 19.44 17.11
N ASN A 134 -4.16 18.52 16.58
CA ASN A 134 -5.53 18.24 17.01
C ASN A 134 -5.67 17.04 17.96
N CYS A 135 -4.56 16.46 18.39
CA CYS A 135 -4.52 15.44 19.43
C CYS A 135 -4.16 16.02 20.80
N SER A 136 -4.20 15.22 21.85
CA SER A 136 -3.78 15.64 23.20
C SER A 136 -2.29 16.00 23.23
N THR A 137 -1.91 16.87 24.14
CA THR A 137 -0.50 17.28 24.31
C THR A 137 0.42 16.11 24.66
N THR A 138 -0.10 15.10 25.34
CA THR A 138 0.62 13.86 25.65
C THR A 138 0.88 13.07 24.37
N ALA A 139 -0.14 12.90 23.51
CA ALA A 139 0.01 12.21 22.23
C ALA A 139 0.98 12.95 21.30
N GLN A 140 0.87 14.29 21.19
CA GLN A 140 1.79 15.11 20.42
C GLN A 140 3.24 14.89 20.84
N ARG A 141 3.52 14.98 22.14
CA ARG A 141 4.88 14.83 22.66
C ARG A 141 5.43 13.42 22.40
N GLY A 142 4.63 12.41 22.73
CA GLY A 142 5.02 11.01 22.52
C GLY A 142 5.31 10.69 21.05
N ALA A 143 4.44 11.12 20.14
CA ALA A 143 4.62 10.90 18.71
C ALA A 143 5.92 11.56 18.18
N LEU A 144 6.18 12.79 18.55
CA LEU A 144 7.41 13.51 18.14
C LEU A 144 8.68 12.87 18.71
N ASP A 145 8.64 12.38 19.95
CA ASP A 145 9.79 11.73 20.59
C ASP A 145 10.11 10.36 19.96
N TRP A 146 9.09 9.59 19.60
CA TRP A 146 9.29 8.23 19.08
C TRP A 146 9.41 8.15 17.57
N MET A 147 9.11 9.21 16.83
CA MET A 147 9.29 9.24 15.38
C MET A 147 10.74 8.94 14.97
N GLY A 148 11.74 9.51 15.65
CA GLY A 148 13.15 9.29 15.37
C GLY A 148 13.56 7.82 15.57
N PRO A 149 13.35 7.23 16.74
CA PRO A 149 13.65 5.81 16.99
C PRO A 149 13.01 4.85 15.96
N PHE A 150 11.74 5.06 15.60
CA PHE A 150 11.11 4.23 14.55
C PHE A 150 11.74 4.44 13.18
N HIS A 151 12.00 5.70 12.79
CA HIS A 151 12.70 6.00 11.53
C HIS A 151 14.02 5.23 11.44
N ASP A 152 14.85 5.32 12.48
CA ASP A 152 16.18 4.72 12.49
C ASP A 152 16.12 3.19 12.47
N ALA A 153 15.11 2.59 13.11
CA ALA A 153 14.91 1.16 13.09
C ALA A 153 14.48 0.63 11.71
N VAL A 154 13.60 1.34 11.00
CA VAL A 154 13.01 0.84 9.74
C VAL A 154 13.79 1.26 8.50
N LYS A 155 14.52 2.39 8.52
CA LYS A 155 15.26 2.89 7.36
C LYS A 155 16.24 1.88 6.74
N PRO A 156 17.05 1.14 7.49
CA PRO A 156 17.92 0.11 6.93
C PRO A 156 17.15 -1.01 6.21
N VAL A 157 15.95 -1.33 6.68
CA VAL A 157 15.08 -2.33 6.05
C VAL A 157 14.55 -1.82 4.71
N PHE A 158 14.12 -0.55 4.64
CA PHE A 158 13.71 0.07 3.37
C PHE A 158 14.86 0.17 2.38
N GLU A 159 16.07 0.49 2.82
CA GLU A 159 17.25 0.54 1.95
C GLU A 159 17.60 -0.84 1.39
N LYS A 160 17.48 -1.90 2.21
CA LYS A 160 17.63 -3.28 1.76
C LYS A 160 16.57 -3.63 0.72
N LEU A 161 15.29 -3.36 1.02
CA LEU A 161 14.18 -3.61 0.12
C LEU A 161 14.39 -2.92 -1.23
N TYR A 162 14.77 -1.63 -1.24
CA TYR A 162 15.02 -0.90 -2.47
C TYR A 162 16.14 -1.52 -3.32
N ARG A 163 17.23 -1.99 -2.68
CA ARG A 163 18.30 -2.70 -3.39
C ARG A 163 17.81 -4.01 -4.02
N GLU A 164 17.00 -4.80 -3.31
CA GLU A 164 16.43 -6.05 -3.82
C GLU A 164 15.47 -5.79 -5.00
N VAL A 165 14.71 -4.69 -4.95
CA VAL A 165 13.88 -4.25 -6.08
C VAL A 165 14.75 -3.81 -7.25
N ALA A 166 15.74 -2.96 -7.01
CA ALA A 166 16.58 -2.37 -8.06
C ALA A 166 17.43 -3.41 -8.82
N CYS A 167 17.87 -4.48 -8.14
CA CYS A 167 18.60 -5.57 -8.79
C CYS A 167 17.68 -6.63 -9.45
N GLY A 168 16.35 -6.50 -9.31
CA GLY A 168 15.36 -7.36 -9.95
C GLY A 168 14.98 -8.61 -9.15
N ASN A 169 15.57 -8.85 -7.98
CA ASN A 169 15.29 -10.02 -7.15
C ASN A 169 13.82 -10.11 -6.74
N GLU A 170 13.20 -8.99 -6.41
CA GLU A 170 11.79 -8.98 -5.98
C GLU A 170 10.83 -9.30 -7.14
N ALA A 171 11.10 -8.80 -8.33
CA ALA A 171 10.32 -9.17 -9.52
C ALA A 171 10.50 -10.65 -9.86
N GLN A 172 11.73 -11.15 -9.81
CA GLN A 172 12.02 -12.56 -10.08
C GLN A 172 11.34 -13.48 -9.06
N ARG A 173 11.37 -13.14 -7.78
CA ARG A 173 10.67 -13.89 -6.71
C ARG A 173 9.17 -14.01 -6.99
N SER A 174 8.54 -12.91 -7.42
CA SER A 174 7.12 -12.92 -7.79
C SER A 174 6.85 -13.85 -8.98
N ILE A 175 7.68 -13.80 -10.02
CA ILE A 175 7.57 -14.67 -11.19
C ILE A 175 7.71 -16.13 -10.77
N ASP A 176 8.76 -16.48 -10.01
CA ASP A 176 9.05 -17.84 -9.60
C ASP A 176 7.94 -18.44 -8.72
N THR A 177 7.36 -17.61 -7.85
CA THR A 177 6.26 -18.05 -6.98
C THR A 177 4.96 -18.22 -7.77
N ASN A 178 4.61 -17.24 -8.60
CA ASN A 178 3.33 -17.21 -9.29
C ASN A 178 3.27 -18.15 -10.52
N SER A 179 4.43 -18.63 -10.97
CA SER A 179 4.51 -19.63 -12.06
C SER A 179 4.27 -21.07 -11.59
N LYS A 180 4.19 -21.31 -10.29
CA LYS A 180 3.94 -22.65 -9.75
C LYS A 180 2.51 -23.11 -10.07
N PRO A 181 2.30 -24.41 -10.41
CA PRO A 181 0.96 -24.92 -10.70
C PRO A 181 -0.04 -24.77 -9.55
N ASP A 182 0.42 -24.83 -8.30
CA ASP A 182 -0.34 -24.72 -7.06
C ASP A 182 -0.33 -23.30 -6.45
N TYR A 183 0.10 -22.29 -7.21
CA TYR A 183 0.23 -20.91 -6.74
C TYR A 183 -1.00 -20.41 -5.96
N ARG A 184 -2.20 -20.61 -6.55
CA ARG A 184 -3.44 -20.10 -5.94
C ARG A 184 -3.76 -20.79 -4.62
N GLU A 185 -3.50 -22.08 -4.50
CA GLU A 185 -3.67 -22.83 -3.25
C GLU A 185 -2.65 -22.39 -2.20
N GLY A 186 -1.39 -22.19 -2.58
CA GLY A 186 -0.34 -21.66 -1.71
C GLY A 186 -0.72 -20.27 -1.16
N LEU A 187 -1.14 -19.35 -2.04
CA LEU A 187 -1.59 -18.01 -1.66
C LEU A 187 -2.77 -18.06 -0.69
N GLU A 188 -3.80 -18.90 -0.96
CA GLU A 188 -4.95 -19.00 -0.05
C GLU A 188 -4.57 -19.52 1.33
N LYS A 189 -3.61 -20.44 1.43
CA LYS A 189 -3.08 -20.89 2.73
C LYS A 189 -2.42 -19.74 3.51
N GLU A 190 -1.62 -18.92 2.86
CA GLU A 190 -0.97 -17.75 3.47
C GLU A 190 -2.01 -16.70 3.92
N LEU A 191 -2.99 -16.39 3.07
CA LEU A 191 -4.06 -15.46 3.41
C LEU A 191 -4.97 -15.99 4.53
N ALA A 192 -5.24 -17.30 4.55
CA ALA A 192 -5.97 -17.94 5.64
C ALA A 192 -5.20 -17.85 6.95
N ALA A 193 -3.90 -18.12 6.96
CA ALA A 193 -3.07 -17.99 8.16
C ALA A 193 -3.08 -16.55 8.70
N LEU A 194 -3.02 -15.55 7.82
CA LEU A 194 -3.14 -14.15 8.22
C LEU A 194 -4.52 -13.86 8.83
N ARG A 195 -5.60 -14.27 8.17
CA ARG A 195 -6.99 -14.07 8.62
C ARG A 195 -7.28 -14.72 9.95
N GLU A 196 -6.72 -15.91 10.18
CA GLU A 196 -6.91 -16.70 11.42
C GLU A 196 -5.94 -16.29 12.54
N SER A 197 -5.03 -15.36 12.32
CA SER A 197 -4.17 -14.83 13.39
C SER A 197 -5.00 -14.17 14.50
N GLU A 198 -4.49 -14.17 15.74
CA GLU A 198 -5.20 -13.60 16.89
C GLU A 198 -5.61 -12.14 16.62
N MET A 199 -4.69 -11.33 16.13
CA MET A 199 -4.94 -9.91 15.80
C MET A 199 -6.12 -9.73 14.85
N TRP A 200 -6.15 -10.47 13.73
CA TRP A 200 -7.21 -10.28 12.73
C TRP A 200 -8.54 -10.93 13.15
N ARG A 201 -8.53 -11.96 13.98
CA ARG A 201 -9.75 -12.49 14.61
C ARG A 201 -10.34 -11.50 15.62
N ALA A 202 -9.49 -10.87 16.46
CA ALA A 202 -9.94 -9.80 17.36
C ALA A 202 -10.56 -8.64 16.55
N GLY A 203 -9.90 -8.24 15.46
CA GLY A 203 -10.40 -7.22 14.56
C GLY A 203 -11.74 -7.56 13.89
N ALA A 204 -11.98 -8.83 13.59
CA ALA A 204 -13.28 -9.24 13.06
C ALA A 204 -14.43 -9.02 14.05
N VAL A 205 -14.17 -9.21 15.34
CA VAL A 205 -15.12 -8.93 16.42
C VAL A 205 -15.31 -7.42 16.58
N VAL A 206 -14.23 -6.65 16.72
CA VAL A 206 -14.28 -5.19 16.93
C VAL A 206 -15.06 -4.52 15.79
N ARG A 207 -14.78 -4.85 14.52
CA ARG A 207 -15.48 -4.28 13.37
C ARG A 207 -16.99 -4.57 13.34
N LYS A 208 -17.44 -5.71 13.90
CA LYS A 208 -18.87 -6.00 14.03
C LYS A 208 -19.59 -5.11 15.04
N LEU A 209 -18.85 -4.52 15.99
CA LEU A 209 -19.41 -3.66 17.02
C LEU A 209 -19.56 -2.20 16.55
N ARG A 210 -19.06 -1.85 15.37
CA ARG A 210 -19.24 -0.52 14.80
C ARG A 210 -20.70 -0.24 14.51
N PRO A 211 -21.24 0.94 14.87
CA PRO A 211 -22.64 1.27 14.68
C PRO A 211 -23.14 1.11 13.24
N GLU A 212 -22.30 1.46 12.26
CA GLU A 212 -22.61 1.36 10.83
C GLU A 212 -22.74 -0.08 10.31
N ASN A 213 -22.34 -1.07 11.11
CA ASN A 213 -22.41 -2.50 10.77
C ASN A 213 -23.55 -3.24 11.53
N ASN A 214 -24.37 -2.51 12.31
CA ASN A 214 -25.50 -3.04 13.09
C ASN A 214 -26.85 -2.58 12.56
#